data_7baf74c720d072ab96c90861ded45c8d
#
_entry.id   7baf74c720d072ab96c90861ded45c8d
#
_cell.length_a   1.000
_cell.length_b   1.000
_cell.length_c   1.000
_cell.angle_alpha   90.00
_cell.angle_beta   90.00
_cell.angle_gamma   90.00
#
_symmetry.space_group_name_H-M   'P 1'
#
loop_
_entity.id
_entity.type
_entity.pdbx_description
1 polymer ?
#
loop_
_entity_poly.entity_id
_entity_poly.type
_entity_poly.pdbx_seq_one_letter_code
_entity_poly.pdbx_strand_id
1 'polypeptide(L)'
;KNSSFDKLLHHNNVRSSFPQSTTMKRFSSLWRTWFIKKDLVRNGIQLYHGLSNELPIGIHKTGIKSVVTIHDLIFLRYPEYYKPIDRKIYNFKFRYACQVADRIVAISECTKRDIMHFYHIPEEKIDVVYQGCDPQYSVRVSESRKSEVRVKYDLPEKFILNVGSIEERKNLMLAVQALKDIPSDVHLVAIGRKTPYVNKIMDYVAENNLGDRVHLIHDLPHKDLPAVYQLATLFVYPSRFEGFGIPIIEAMHSQLPVIAATGSCLEEAGGKDSLYVDPDDVSGMAEAMNRILEDPAVREKMIASGNIYLQRFQENI
;
A
#
# COMPACT_ATOMS: atom_id res chain seq x y z
N LYS A 1 13.90 14.02 12.22
CA LYS A 1 12.91 13.81 13.30
C LYS A 1 11.54 13.76 12.63
N ASN A 2 10.89 12.59 12.61
CA ASN A 2 9.53 12.45 12.10
C ASN A 2 8.57 12.79 13.22
N SER A 3 7.92 13.94 13.14
CA SER A 3 6.98 14.46 14.14
C SER A 3 5.76 13.54 14.40
N SER A 4 5.44 12.63 13.48
CA SER A 4 4.32 11.68 13.60
C SER A 4 4.49 10.66 14.75
N PHE A 5 5.74 10.35 15.12
CA PHE A 5 6.02 9.42 16.24
C PHE A 5 6.23 10.13 17.59
N ASP A 6 6.36 11.47 17.60
CA ASP A 6 6.64 12.20 18.85
C ASP A 6 5.51 11.99 19.87
N LYS A 7 4.26 11.89 19.43
CA LYS A 7 3.11 11.61 20.32
C LYS A 7 3.23 10.28 21.05
N LEU A 8 3.70 9.23 20.36
CA LEU A 8 3.90 7.89 20.96
C LEU A 8 5.02 7.90 22.01
N LEU A 9 6.05 8.74 21.82
CA LEU A 9 7.19 8.84 22.73
C LEU A 9 6.86 9.54 24.06
N HIS A 10 5.70 10.21 24.15
CA HIS A 10 5.23 10.85 25.38
C HIS A 10 4.43 9.92 26.31
N HIS A 11 4.14 8.69 25.90
CA HIS A 11 3.51 7.70 26.78
C HIS A 11 4.52 7.14 27.79
N ASN A 12 4.14 7.06 29.07
CA ASN A 12 5.02 6.62 30.17
C ASN A 12 5.54 5.18 30.01
N ASN A 13 4.87 4.35 29.22
CA ASN A 13 5.23 2.96 28.95
C ASN A 13 6.00 2.75 27.64
N VAL A 14 6.32 3.86 26.92
CA VAL A 14 7.08 3.81 25.65
C VAL A 14 8.49 4.32 25.87
N ARG A 15 9.48 3.55 25.43
CA ARG A 15 10.91 3.94 25.47
C ARG A 15 11.55 3.74 24.11
N SER A 16 12.25 4.76 23.63
CA SER A 16 13.09 4.66 22.44
C SER A 16 14.44 4.06 22.79
N SER A 17 14.91 3.10 22.01
CA SER A 17 16.25 2.55 22.10
C SER A 17 17.06 2.89 20.85
N PHE A 18 18.26 3.40 21.02
CA PHE A 18 19.20 3.80 19.97
C PHE A 18 20.61 3.28 20.25
N PRO A 19 21.44 3.09 19.20
CA PRO A 19 22.84 2.74 19.40
C PRO A 19 23.53 3.78 20.28
N GLN A 20 24.27 3.33 21.29
CA GLN A 20 24.97 4.23 22.23
C GLN A 20 26.23 4.84 21.61
N SER A 21 27.00 4.08 20.81
CA SER A 21 28.23 4.59 20.20
C SER A 21 27.93 5.44 18.94
N THR A 22 28.74 6.48 18.75
CA THR A 22 28.65 7.37 17.58
C THR A 22 28.83 6.59 16.26
N THR A 23 29.75 5.61 16.26
CA THR A 23 29.98 4.74 15.09
C THR A 23 28.72 3.92 14.76
N MET A 24 28.08 3.32 15.77
CA MET A 24 26.86 2.53 15.54
C MET A 24 25.65 3.38 15.19
N LYS A 25 25.60 4.65 15.58
CA LYS A 25 24.57 5.61 15.09
C LYS A 25 24.68 5.80 13.58
N ARG A 26 25.90 5.89 13.04
CA ARG A 26 26.17 6.00 11.59
C ARG A 26 25.81 4.70 10.85
N PHE A 27 25.94 3.54 11.50
CA PHE A 27 25.63 2.21 10.98
C PHE A 27 24.43 1.59 11.69
N SER A 28 23.36 2.35 11.88
CA SER A 28 22.17 1.93 12.63
C SER A 28 21.51 0.65 12.08
N SER A 29 21.60 0.41 10.77
CA SER A 29 21.11 -0.82 10.13
C SER A 29 21.90 -2.05 10.60
N LEU A 30 23.25 -1.95 10.71
CA LEU A 30 24.08 -3.04 11.24
C LEU A 30 23.80 -3.29 12.71
N TRP A 31 23.64 -2.20 13.50
CA TRP A 31 23.24 -2.36 14.91
C TRP A 31 21.92 -3.08 15.05
N ARG A 32 20.90 -2.68 14.29
CA ARG A 32 19.57 -3.33 14.32
C ARG A 32 19.64 -4.81 13.91
N THR A 33 20.46 -5.14 12.90
CA THR A 33 20.56 -6.52 12.39
C THR A 33 21.37 -7.43 13.31
N TRP A 34 22.46 -6.94 13.93
CA TRP A 34 23.43 -7.82 14.60
C TRP A 34 23.58 -7.58 16.10
N PHE A 35 23.45 -6.34 16.57
CA PHE A 35 23.86 -5.94 17.91
C PHE A 35 22.71 -5.63 18.87
N ILE A 36 21.55 -5.23 18.39
CA ILE A 36 20.38 -4.84 19.21
C ILE A 36 19.99 -5.92 20.22
N LYS A 37 20.18 -7.21 19.92
CA LYS A 37 19.84 -8.32 20.81
C LYS A 37 20.51 -8.23 22.16
N LYS A 38 21.72 -7.67 22.24
CA LYS A 38 22.42 -7.46 23.53
C LYS A 38 21.69 -6.45 24.40
N ASP A 39 21.18 -5.39 23.76
CA ASP A 39 20.41 -4.36 24.45
C ASP A 39 19.03 -4.87 24.86
N LEU A 40 18.40 -5.71 24.03
CA LEU A 40 17.11 -6.36 24.33
C LEU A 40 17.23 -7.26 25.56
N VAL A 41 18.24 -8.14 25.62
CA VAL A 41 18.50 -9.02 26.76
C VAL A 41 18.80 -8.22 28.02
N ARG A 42 19.69 -7.21 27.94
CA ARG A 42 20.05 -6.36 29.08
C ARG A 42 18.84 -5.62 29.66
N ASN A 43 17.88 -5.23 28.80
CA ASN A 43 16.66 -4.54 29.20
C ASN A 43 15.50 -5.49 29.58
N GLY A 44 15.73 -6.81 29.66
CA GLY A 44 14.74 -7.79 30.07
C GLY A 44 13.56 -7.93 29.10
N ILE A 45 13.75 -7.68 27.81
CA ILE A 45 12.69 -7.78 26.81
C ILE A 45 12.28 -9.24 26.64
N GLN A 46 10.99 -9.52 26.74
CA GLN A 46 10.42 -10.87 26.64
C GLN A 46 9.92 -11.20 25.25
N LEU A 47 9.43 -10.18 24.50
CA LEU A 47 8.91 -10.32 23.14
C LEU A 47 9.52 -9.25 22.23
N TYR A 48 9.97 -9.66 21.06
CA TYR A 48 10.43 -8.78 20.00
C TYR A 48 9.54 -8.94 18.76
N HIS A 49 8.97 -7.84 18.28
CA HIS A 49 8.20 -7.83 17.05
C HIS A 49 8.95 -7.08 15.93
N GLY A 50 9.40 -7.81 14.91
CA GLY A 50 9.99 -7.24 13.70
C GLY A 50 8.90 -6.78 12.74
N LEU A 51 8.64 -5.47 12.72
CA LEU A 51 7.53 -4.89 11.93
C LEU A 51 7.83 -4.73 10.43
N SER A 52 9.07 -4.97 9.99
CA SER A 52 9.52 -4.68 8.62
C SER A 52 10.31 -5.84 8.04
N ASN A 53 9.71 -7.03 8.00
CA ASN A 53 10.23 -8.23 7.34
C ASN A 53 11.56 -8.77 7.91
N GLU A 54 12.07 -8.24 9.02
CA GLU A 54 13.40 -8.56 9.54
C GLU A 54 13.36 -8.90 11.03
N LEU A 55 14.23 -9.83 11.44
CA LEU A 55 14.57 -10.10 12.84
C LEU A 55 16.09 -9.96 13.07
N PRO A 56 16.52 -9.55 14.27
CA PRO A 56 17.95 -9.52 14.62
C PRO A 56 18.59 -10.91 14.52
N ILE A 57 19.74 -10.98 13.87
CA ILE A 57 20.46 -12.25 13.69
C ILE A 57 20.85 -12.85 15.04
N GLY A 58 20.41 -14.10 15.28
CA GLY A 58 20.66 -14.83 16.51
C GLY A 58 19.66 -14.53 17.65
N ILE A 59 18.53 -13.87 17.37
CA ILE A 59 17.49 -13.60 18.39
C ILE A 59 16.94 -14.88 19.01
N HIS A 60 16.75 -15.94 18.22
CA HIS A 60 16.27 -17.26 18.68
C HIS A 60 17.19 -17.92 19.73
N LYS A 61 18.43 -17.41 19.91
CA LYS A 61 19.39 -17.90 20.94
C LYS A 61 19.32 -17.11 22.25
N THR A 62 18.45 -16.11 22.34
CA THR A 62 18.40 -15.20 23.50
C THR A 62 17.29 -15.55 24.50
N GLY A 63 16.41 -16.49 24.18
CA GLY A 63 15.20 -16.80 24.97
C GLY A 63 14.06 -15.77 24.75
N ILE A 64 14.29 -14.69 24.02
CA ILE A 64 13.26 -13.69 23.68
C ILE A 64 12.32 -14.31 22.63
N LYS A 65 11.02 -14.29 22.91
CA LYS A 65 10.01 -14.66 21.92
C LYS A 65 10.01 -13.66 20.76
N SER A 66 9.76 -14.15 19.55
CA SER A 66 9.86 -13.31 18.35
C SER A 66 8.68 -13.48 17.40
N VAL A 67 8.13 -12.35 16.98
CA VAL A 67 7.13 -12.24 15.92
C VAL A 67 7.74 -11.43 14.77
N VAL A 68 7.44 -11.79 13.55
CA VAL A 68 7.80 -10.97 12.37
C VAL A 68 6.59 -10.71 11.50
N THR A 69 6.38 -9.46 11.11
CA THR A 69 5.41 -9.10 10.07
C THR A 69 6.09 -9.13 8.72
N ILE A 70 5.53 -9.90 7.79
CA ILE A 70 5.94 -9.95 6.38
C ILE A 70 4.91 -9.20 5.54
N HIS A 71 5.38 -8.15 4.86
CA HIS A 71 4.51 -7.31 4.05
C HIS A 71 4.31 -7.87 2.64
N ASP A 72 5.36 -8.38 2.02
CA ASP A 72 5.32 -9.03 0.70
C ASP A 72 6.59 -9.84 0.44
N LEU A 73 6.55 -10.63 -0.62
CA LEU A 73 7.69 -11.30 -1.22
C LEU A 73 7.77 -11.00 -2.73
N ILE A 74 7.40 -9.78 -3.13
CA ILE A 74 7.36 -9.34 -4.53
C ILE A 74 8.69 -9.56 -5.23
N PHE A 75 9.81 -9.33 -4.55
CA PHE A 75 11.16 -9.50 -5.10
C PHE A 75 11.49 -10.97 -5.48
N LEU A 76 10.73 -11.96 -4.99
CA LEU A 76 10.84 -13.36 -5.40
C LEU A 76 9.88 -13.68 -6.54
N ARG A 77 8.66 -13.12 -6.51
CA ARG A 77 7.62 -13.37 -7.51
C ARG A 77 7.89 -12.62 -8.81
N TYR A 78 8.36 -11.37 -8.72
CA TYR A 78 8.67 -10.46 -9.83
C TYR A 78 10.09 -9.91 -9.69
N PRO A 79 11.09 -10.76 -9.90
CA PRO A 79 12.50 -10.41 -9.72
C PRO A 79 13.00 -9.28 -10.63
N GLU A 80 12.33 -9.03 -11.75
CA GLU A 80 12.65 -8.00 -12.72
C GLU A 80 12.47 -6.58 -12.17
N TYR A 81 11.63 -6.37 -11.18
CA TYR A 81 11.44 -5.06 -10.54
C TYR A 81 12.53 -4.71 -9.52
N TYR A 82 13.46 -5.62 -9.24
CA TYR A 82 14.46 -5.44 -8.19
C TYR A 82 15.88 -5.68 -8.69
N LYS A 83 16.83 -4.90 -8.19
CA LYS A 83 18.25 -5.14 -8.47
C LYS A 83 18.70 -6.49 -7.90
N PRO A 84 19.56 -7.26 -8.60
CA PRO A 84 19.99 -8.58 -8.15
C PRO A 84 20.61 -8.60 -6.73
N ILE A 85 21.36 -7.54 -6.37
CA ILE A 85 21.98 -7.43 -5.04
C ILE A 85 20.94 -7.23 -3.95
N ASP A 86 19.93 -6.39 -4.18
CA ASP A 86 18.87 -6.12 -3.22
C ASP A 86 18.03 -7.38 -2.98
N ARG A 87 17.74 -8.14 -4.04
CA ARG A 87 17.04 -9.44 -3.97
C ARG A 87 17.79 -10.44 -3.08
N LYS A 88 19.10 -10.54 -3.21
CA LYS A 88 19.92 -11.44 -2.38
C LYS A 88 19.86 -11.03 -0.91
N ILE A 89 19.96 -9.74 -0.62
CA ILE A 89 19.91 -9.20 0.74
C ILE A 89 18.53 -9.42 1.36
N TYR A 90 17.45 -9.09 0.63
CA TYR A 90 16.09 -9.29 1.11
C TYR A 90 15.78 -10.77 1.32
N ASN A 91 16.13 -11.62 0.36
CA ASN A 91 15.91 -13.06 0.49
C ASN A 91 16.61 -13.65 1.71
N PHE A 92 17.86 -13.25 1.97
CA PHE A 92 18.58 -13.70 3.15
C PHE A 92 17.88 -13.28 4.45
N LYS A 93 17.51 -12.00 4.57
CA LYS A 93 16.91 -11.44 5.78
C LYS A 93 15.50 -12.00 6.04
N PHE A 94 14.65 -12.01 5.01
CA PHE A 94 13.25 -12.42 5.15
C PHE A 94 13.15 -13.93 5.39
N ARG A 95 13.91 -14.74 4.64
CA ARG A 95 13.99 -16.17 4.88
C ARG A 95 14.46 -16.48 6.30
N TYR A 96 15.54 -15.83 6.74
CA TYR A 96 16.03 -15.99 8.10
C TYR A 96 14.96 -15.63 9.14
N ALA A 97 14.31 -14.49 8.99
CA ALA A 97 13.26 -14.03 9.90
C ALA A 97 12.10 -15.05 9.97
N CYS A 98 11.61 -15.52 8.82
CA CYS A 98 10.54 -16.52 8.75
C CYS A 98 10.94 -17.85 9.39
N GLN A 99 12.19 -18.28 9.22
CA GLN A 99 12.68 -19.54 9.79
C GLN A 99 12.77 -19.49 11.32
N VAL A 100 13.30 -18.38 11.87
CA VAL A 100 13.62 -18.29 13.31
C VAL A 100 12.51 -17.69 14.18
N ALA A 101 11.56 -16.98 13.62
CA ALA A 101 10.43 -16.41 14.36
C ALA A 101 9.63 -17.51 15.07
N ASP A 102 9.10 -17.22 16.26
CA ASP A 102 8.12 -18.08 16.92
C ASP A 102 6.77 -18.03 16.18
N ARG A 103 6.35 -16.83 15.71
CA ARG A 103 5.15 -16.62 14.90
C ARG A 103 5.43 -15.62 13.76
N ILE A 104 4.72 -15.78 12.67
CA ILE A 104 4.79 -14.88 11.50
C ILE A 104 3.41 -14.26 11.31
N VAL A 105 3.39 -12.96 11.14
CA VAL A 105 2.21 -12.21 10.71
C VAL A 105 2.35 -11.94 9.20
N ALA A 106 1.46 -12.49 8.39
CA ALA A 106 1.29 -12.13 6.99
C ALA A 106 0.19 -11.08 6.86
N ILE A 107 0.41 -10.03 6.06
CA ILE A 107 -0.58 -8.95 5.94
C ILE A 107 -1.75 -9.27 4.98
N SER A 108 -1.69 -10.43 4.33
CA SER A 108 -2.74 -10.96 3.45
C SER A 108 -2.63 -12.47 3.32
N GLU A 109 -3.70 -13.13 2.88
CA GLU A 109 -3.66 -14.54 2.50
C GLU A 109 -2.70 -14.77 1.32
N CYS A 110 -2.60 -13.81 0.40
CA CYS A 110 -1.64 -13.84 -0.69
C CYS A 110 -0.20 -13.89 -0.16
N THR A 111 0.15 -13.01 0.79
CA THR A 111 1.48 -13.01 1.42
C THR A 111 1.73 -14.31 2.20
N LYS A 112 0.72 -14.86 2.89
CA LYS A 112 0.81 -16.17 3.56
C LYS A 112 1.14 -17.28 2.57
N ARG A 113 0.42 -17.35 1.44
CA ARG A 113 0.71 -18.33 0.37
C ARG A 113 2.13 -18.19 -0.17
N ASP A 114 2.63 -16.96 -0.35
CA ASP A 114 3.99 -16.70 -0.80
C ASP A 114 5.04 -17.16 0.21
N ILE A 115 4.83 -16.93 1.51
CA ILE A 115 5.73 -17.41 2.57
C ILE A 115 5.80 -18.94 2.56
N MET A 116 4.67 -19.61 2.46
CA MET A 116 4.60 -21.08 2.37
C MET A 116 5.30 -21.59 1.12
N HIS A 117 5.06 -20.98 -0.03
CA HIS A 117 5.60 -21.39 -1.31
C HIS A 117 7.12 -21.18 -1.41
N PHE A 118 7.62 -19.98 -1.13
CA PHE A 118 9.03 -19.64 -1.34
C PHE A 118 9.96 -20.08 -0.22
N TYR A 119 9.45 -20.11 1.01
CA TYR A 119 10.26 -20.40 2.19
C TYR A 119 9.93 -21.73 2.87
N HIS A 120 8.90 -22.44 2.39
CA HIS A 120 8.44 -23.73 2.92
C HIS A 120 8.14 -23.68 4.42
N ILE A 121 7.59 -22.55 4.88
CA ILE A 121 7.15 -22.38 6.27
C ILE A 121 5.80 -23.07 6.45
N PRO A 122 5.61 -23.87 7.51
CA PRO A 122 4.35 -24.54 7.78
C PRO A 122 3.24 -23.52 8.12
N GLU A 123 2.02 -23.84 7.66
CA GLU A 123 0.87 -22.94 7.76
C GLU A 123 0.55 -22.51 9.21
N GLU A 124 0.65 -23.45 10.15
CA GLU A 124 0.38 -23.22 11.57
C GLU A 124 1.28 -22.19 12.24
N LYS A 125 2.40 -21.82 11.58
CA LYS A 125 3.31 -20.77 12.05
C LYS A 125 2.91 -19.37 11.59
N ILE A 126 1.93 -19.24 10.68
CA ILE A 126 1.59 -18.00 10.01
C ILE A 126 0.17 -17.58 10.36
N ASP A 127 0.03 -16.42 10.96
CA ASP A 127 -1.24 -15.75 11.21
C ASP A 127 -1.46 -14.68 10.14
N VAL A 128 -2.68 -14.56 9.62
CA VAL A 128 -3.04 -13.46 8.72
C VAL A 128 -3.67 -12.35 9.54
N VAL A 129 -3.05 -11.16 9.48
CA VAL A 129 -3.57 -9.94 10.11
C VAL A 129 -3.62 -8.84 9.07
N TYR A 130 -4.81 -8.53 8.61
CA TYR A 130 -5.02 -7.49 7.62
C TYR A 130 -4.64 -6.11 8.16
N GLN A 131 -4.20 -5.24 7.26
CA GLN A 131 -3.90 -3.86 7.61
C GLN A 131 -5.17 -3.01 7.55
N GLY A 132 -5.34 -2.12 8.51
CA GLY A 132 -6.31 -1.02 8.44
C GLY A 132 -5.72 0.19 7.72
N CYS A 133 -6.51 1.25 7.60
CA CYS A 133 -6.03 2.54 7.10
C CYS A 133 -6.23 3.64 8.16
N ASP A 134 -5.67 4.81 7.90
CA ASP A 134 -5.82 5.97 8.79
C ASP A 134 -7.31 6.35 8.90
N PRO A 135 -7.85 6.51 10.13
CA PRO A 135 -9.25 6.88 10.36
C PRO A 135 -9.70 8.19 9.68
N GLN A 136 -8.76 9.06 9.29
CA GLN A 136 -9.09 10.31 8.59
C GLN A 136 -9.87 10.09 7.28
N TYR A 137 -9.72 8.92 6.62
CA TYR A 137 -10.42 8.61 5.36
C TYR A 137 -11.91 8.32 5.56
N SER A 138 -12.32 7.89 6.75
CA SER A 138 -13.74 7.69 7.10
C SER A 138 -14.44 8.97 7.57
N VAL A 139 -13.67 10.06 7.80
CA VAL A 139 -14.22 11.34 8.21
C VAL A 139 -14.68 12.15 7.01
N ARG A 140 -15.92 12.63 7.04
CA ARG A 140 -16.44 13.50 5.97
C ARG A 140 -15.70 14.85 5.99
N VAL A 141 -15.06 15.19 4.87
CA VAL A 141 -14.38 16.48 4.67
C VAL A 141 -15.43 17.55 4.34
N SER A 142 -15.32 18.75 4.93
CA SER A 142 -16.25 19.86 4.67
C SER A 142 -16.16 20.33 3.21
N GLU A 143 -17.28 20.83 2.66
CA GLU A 143 -17.32 21.31 1.28
C GLU A 143 -16.36 22.50 1.05
N SER A 144 -16.20 23.39 2.04
CA SER A 144 -15.21 24.46 1.97
C SER A 144 -13.79 23.91 1.82
N ARG A 145 -13.44 22.87 2.58
CA ARG A 145 -12.11 22.23 2.49
C ARG A 145 -11.91 21.49 1.18
N LYS A 146 -12.93 20.83 0.66
CA LYS A 146 -12.89 20.21 -0.67
C LYS A 146 -12.66 21.26 -1.76
N SER A 147 -13.35 22.41 -1.69
CA SER A 147 -13.18 23.52 -2.62
C SER A 147 -11.75 24.10 -2.56
N GLU A 148 -11.21 24.31 -1.36
CA GLU A 148 -9.82 24.74 -1.19
C GLU A 148 -8.83 23.77 -1.84
N VAL A 149 -9.01 22.47 -1.61
CA VAL A 149 -8.13 21.42 -2.15
C VAL A 149 -8.26 21.35 -3.67
N ARG A 150 -9.48 21.45 -4.21
CA ARG A 150 -9.72 21.48 -5.66
C ARG A 150 -8.97 22.64 -6.33
N VAL A 151 -9.11 23.85 -5.80
CA VAL A 151 -8.44 25.05 -6.32
C VAL A 151 -6.91 24.93 -6.16
N LYS A 152 -6.46 24.50 -4.99
CA LYS A 152 -5.02 24.40 -4.70
C LYS A 152 -4.25 23.47 -5.63
N TYR A 153 -4.86 22.37 -6.05
CA TYR A 153 -4.23 21.35 -6.90
C TYR A 153 -4.77 21.33 -8.33
N ASP A 154 -5.58 22.33 -8.70
CA ASP A 154 -6.22 22.44 -10.01
C ASP A 154 -6.92 21.13 -10.42
N LEU A 155 -7.72 20.57 -9.49
CA LEU A 155 -8.39 19.29 -9.72
C LEU A 155 -9.59 19.47 -10.66
N PRO A 156 -9.71 18.59 -11.68
CA PRO A 156 -10.86 18.60 -12.57
C PRO A 156 -12.18 18.39 -11.82
N GLU A 157 -13.29 18.76 -12.44
CA GLU A 157 -14.61 18.56 -11.85
C GLU A 157 -14.95 17.07 -11.75
N LYS A 158 -14.64 16.32 -12.81
CA LYS A 158 -14.93 14.88 -12.90
C LYS A 158 -13.66 14.10 -13.21
N PHE A 159 -13.23 13.29 -12.25
CA PHE A 159 -11.98 12.55 -12.41
C PHE A 159 -11.97 11.18 -11.74
N ILE A 160 -11.16 10.32 -12.33
CA ILE A 160 -10.74 9.03 -11.84
C ILE A 160 -9.47 9.24 -11.01
N LEU A 161 -9.39 8.65 -9.83
CA LEU A 161 -8.23 8.78 -8.94
C LEU A 161 -7.37 7.51 -8.95
N ASN A 162 -6.06 7.69 -9.02
CA ASN A 162 -5.06 6.67 -8.69
C ASN A 162 -4.09 7.22 -7.64
N VAL A 163 -3.76 6.42 -6.62
CA VAL A 163 -2.82 6.81 -5.55
C VAL A 163 -1.74 5.75 -5.37
N GLY A 164 -0.49 6.14 -5.48
CA GLY A 164 0.67 5.27 -5.30
C GLY A 164 1.91 5.78 -6.04
N SER A 165 3.11 5.26 -5.73
CA SER A 165 4.30 5.59 -6.51
C SER A 165 4.09 5.27 -7.99
N ILE A 166 4.51 6.18 -8.88
CA ILE A 166 4.32 5.99 -10.32
C ILE A 166 5.47 5.11 -10.83
N GLU A 167 5.28 3.81 -10.76
CA GLU A 167 6.25 2.78 -11.15
C GLU A 167 5.59 1.68 -11.98
N GLU A 168 6.39 0.93 -12.73
CA GLU A 168 5.89 -0.05 -13.71
C GLU A 168 4.95 -1.09 -13.09
N ARG A 169 5.30 -1.62 -11.93
CA ARG A 169 4.48 -2.59 -11.19
C ARG A 169 3.09 -2.05 -10.82
N LYS A 170 2.99 -0.74 -10.50
CA LYS A 170 1.71 -0.07 -10.18
C LYS A 170 0.81 0.16 -11.39
N ASN A 171 1.37 -0.02 -12.60
CA ASN A 171 0.64 -0.14 -13.85
C ASN A 171 -0.33 1.02 -14.19
N LEU A 172 0.04 2.25 -13.81
CA LEU A 172 -0.76 3.44 -14.15
C LEU A 172 -1.04 3.55 -15.66
N MET A 173 -0.15 3.00 -16.51
CA MET A 173 -0.30 3.00 -17.97
C MET A 173 -1.62 2.36 -18.41
N LEU A 174 -2.09 1.30 -17.74
CA LEU A 174 -3.37 0.68 -18.08
C LEU A 174 -4.54 1.67 -17.96
N ALA A 175 -4.58 2.44 -16.86
CA ALA A 175 -5.60 3.46 -16.67
C ALA A 175 -5.48 4.62 -17.68
N VAL A 176 -4.24 5.02 -18.02
CA VAL A 176 -3.99 6.07 -19.05
C VAL A 176 -4.45 5.61 -20.43
N GLN A 177 -4.18 4.35 -20.80
CA GLN A 177 -4.61 3.79 -22.09
C GLN A 177 -6.13 3.71 -22.21
N ALA A 178 -6.81 3.33 -21.12
CA ALA A 178 -8.27 3.23 -21.07
C ALA A 178 -8.99 4.58 -21.23
N LEU A 179 -8.31 5.72 -20.99
CA LEU A 179 -8.90 7.06 -21.16
C LEU A 179 -9.43 7.33 -22.58
N LYS A 180 -8.92 6.65 -23.60
CA LYS A 180 -9.37 6.83 -24.98
C LYS A 180 -10.80 6.39 -25.21
N ASP A 181 -11.26 5.40 -24.44
CA ASP A 181 -12.53 4.72 -24.61
C ASP A 181 -13.57 5.11 -23.54
N ILE A 182 -13.31 6.22 -22.81
CA ILE A 182 -14.25 6.80 -21.84
C ILE A 182 -14.57 8.27 -22.20
N PRO A 183 -15.65 8.86 -21.67
CA PRO A 183 -16.07 10.23 -21.99
C PRO A 183 -14.95 11.26 -21.84
N SER A 184 -14.86 12.19 -22.79
CA SER A 184 -13.75 13.17 -22.88
C SER A 184 -13.72 14.19 -21.74
N ASP A 185 -14.83 14.39 -21.03
CA ASP A 185 -14.95 15.24 -19.85
C ASP A 185 -14.43 14.59 -18.56
N VAL A 186 -14.05 13.31 -18.62
CA VAL A 186 -13.48 12.56 -17.48
C VAL A 186 -11.95 12.58 -17.57
N HIS A 187 -11.31 13.02 -16.48
CA HIS A 187 -9.87 13.11 -16.36
C HIS A 187 -9.30 11.99 -15.47
N LEU A 188 -8.01 11.78 -15.55
CA LEU A 188 -7.26 10.90 -14.62
C LEU A 188 -6.34 11.77 -13.75
N VAL A 189 -6.50 11.67 -12.44
CA VAL A 189 -5.60 12.27 -11.45
C VAL A 189 -4.81 11.16 -10.79
N ALA A 190 -3.49 11.17 -10.98
CA ALA A 190 -2.59 10.21 -10.35
C ALA A 190 -1.69 10.92 -9.33
N ILE A 191 -1.76 10.47 -8.08
CA ILE A 191 -1.02 11.05 -6.95
C ILE A 191 0.05 10.09 -6.50
N GLY A 192 1.30 10.54 -6.51
CA GLY A 192 2.37 9.71 -6.02
C GLY A 192 3.78 10.18 -6.33
N ARG A 193 4.74 9.49 -5.74
CA ARG A 193 6.15 9.81 -5.93
C ARG A 193 6.56 9.63 -7.40
N LYS A 194 7.25 10.64 -7.93
CA LYS A 194 7.86 10.60 -9.26
C LYS A 194 8.98 9.55 -9.32
N THR A 195 8.95 8.72 -10.36
CA THR A 195 10.03 7.80 -10.72
C THR A 195 10.41 7.99 -12.20
N PRO A 196 11.48 7.39 -12.71
CA PRO A 196 11.81 7.44 -14.14
C PRO A 196 10.70 6.90 -15.06
N TYR A 197 9.82 6.05 -14.55
CA TYR A 197 8.67 5.50 -15.29
C TYR A 197 7.65 6.58 -15.70
N VAL A 198 7.62 7.72 -15.00
CA VAL A 198 6.77 8.87 -15.37
C VAL A 198 7.05 9.34 -16.81
N ASN A 199 8.31 9.29 -17.27
CA ASN A 199 8.64 9.70 -18.63
C ASN A 199 7.89 8.84 -19.66
N LYS A 200 7.86 7.51 -19.47
CA LYS A 200 7.13 6.59 -20.35
C LYS A 200 5.62 6.88 -20.38
N ILE A 201 5.04 7.27 -19.22
CA ILE A 201 3.64 7.70 -19.16
C ILE A 201 3.43 8.99 -19.95
N MET A 202 4.29 10.00 -19.77
CA MET A 202 4.15 11.29 -20.43
C MET A 202 4.40 11.22 -21.93
N ASP A 203 5.32 10.37 -22.39
CA ASP A 203 5.53 10.10 -23.81
C ASP A 203 4.23 9.54 -24.44
N TYR A 204 3.63 8.53 -23.81
CA TYR A 204 2.35 7.98 -24.29
C TYR A 204 1.21 9.02 -24.28
N VAL A 205 1.13 9.84 -23.22
CA VAL A 205 0.13 10.92 -23.09
C VAL A 205 0.28 11.92 -24.24
N ALA A 206 1.50 12.33 -24.59
CA ALA A 206 1.78 13.25 -25.68
C ALA A 206 1.44 12.65 -27.06
N GLU A 207 1.88 11.41 -27.31
CA GLU A 207 1.62 10.69 -28.57
C GLU A 207 0.12 10.47 -28.85
N ASN A 208 -0.70 10.44 -27.79
CA ASN A 208 -2.14 10.15 -27.90
C ASN A 208 -3.04 11.36 -27.61
N ASN A 209 -2.47 12.58 -27.51
CA ASN A 209 -3.21 13.83 -27.25
C ASN A 209 -4.06 13.79 -25.96
N LEU A 210 -3.52 13.16 -24.90
CA LEU A 210 -4.20 13.04 -23.61
C LEU A 210 -3.70 14.08 -22.57
N GLY A 211 -2.90 15.07 -22.99
CA GLY A 211 -2.24 16.04 -22.10
C GLY A 211 -3.20 16.77 -21.17
N ASP A 212 -4.36 17.18 -21.69
CA ASP A 212 -5.36 17.90 -20.91
C ASP A 212 -6.16 17.01 -19.95
N ARG A 213 -6.05 15.68 -20.09
CA ARG A 213 -6.84 14.71 -19.33
C ARG A 213 -6.06 13.93 -18.27
N VAL A 214 -4.73 14.01 -18.26
CA VAL A 214 -3.87 13.28 -17.32
C VAL A 214 -3.13 14.25 -16.42
N HIS A 215 -3.44 14.22 -15.13
CA HIS A 215 -2.87 15.10 -14.12
C HIS A 215 -2.01 14.28 -13.16
N LEU A 216 -0.69 14.55 -13.12
CA LEU A 216 0.24 13.90 -12.22
C LEU A 216 0.58 14.85 -11.08
N ILE A 217 0.22 14.48 -9.84
CA ILE A 217 0.47 15.29 -8.65
C ILE A 217 1.53 14.59 -7.80
N HIS A 218 2.62 15.29 -7.56
CA HIS A 218 3.69 14.85 -6.70
C HIS A 218 3.68 15.67 -5.39
N ASP A 219 4.16 15.07 -4.30
CA ASP A 219 4.32 15.77 -3.01
C ASP A 219 3.03 16.34 -2.39
N LEU A 220 1.86 15.72 -2.68
CA LEU A 220 0.61 16.08 -2.03
C LEU A 220 0.68 15.70 -0.53
N PRO A 221 0.49 16.67 0.41
CA PRO A 221 0.49 16.39 1.84
C PRO A 221 -0.61 15.40 2.23
N HIS A 222 -0.28 14.45 3.11
CA HIS A 222 -1.20 13.40 3.56
C HIS A 222 -2.54 13.94 4.10
N LYS A 223 -2.53 15.10 4.77
CA LYS A 223 -3.74 15.76 5.29
C LYS A 223 -4.73 16.25 4.20
N ASP A 224 -4.27 16.42 2.96
CA ASP A 224 -5.10 16.88 1.84
C ASP A 224 -5.69 15.69 1.06
N LEU A 225 -5.11 14.51 1.22
CA LEU A 225 -5.46 13.30 0.46
C LEU A 225 -6.92 12.84 0.67
N PRO A 226 -7.49 12.84 1.90
CA PRO A 226 -8.90 12.49 2.10
C PRO A 226 -9.87 13.37 1.30
N ALA A 227 -9.58 14.65 1.15
CA ALA A 227 -10.40 15.54 0.33
C ALA A 227 -10.33 15.16 -1.16
N VAL A 228 -9.16 14.78 -1.66
CA VAL A 228 -9.01 14.34 -3.06
C VAL A 228 -9.76 13.03 -3.31
N TYR A 229 -9.68 12.06 -2.41
CA TYR A 229 -10.49 10.85 -2.52
C TYR A 229 -11.99 11.19 -2.57
N GLN A 230 -12.49 12.03 -1.66
CA GLN A 230 -13.91 12.40 -1.62
C GLN A 230 -14.38 13.32 -2.75
N LEU A 231 -13.47 13.89 -3.55
CA LEU A 231 -13.75 14.67 -4.75
C LEU A 231 -13.78 13.82 -6.02
N ALA A 232 -13.16 12.66 -6.01
CA ALA A 232 -13.08 11.76 -7.16
C ALA A 232 -14.42 11.06 -7.46
N THR A 233 -14.60 10.58 -8.68
CA THR A 233 -15.79 9.82 -9.11
C THR A 233 -15.63 8.33 -8.87
N LEU A 234 -14.43 7.79 -9.10
CA LEU A 234 -14.06 6.40 -8.84
C LEU A 234 -12.55 6.28 -8.62
N PHE A 235 -12.14 5.18 -8.03
CA PHE A 235 -10.74 4.86 -7.76
C PHE A 235 -10.27 3.69 -8.61
N VAL A 236 -9.08 3.81 -9.23
CA VAL A 236 -8.45 2.72 -9.97
C VAL A 236 -7.14 2.32 -9.34
N TYR A 237 -6.93 1.02 -9.19
CA TYR A 237 -5.70 0.47 -8.63
C TYR A 237 -5.22 -0.72 -9.47
N PRO A 238 -4.67 -0.46 -10.68
CA PRO A 238 -4.33 -1.48 -11.67
C PRO A 238 -3.02 -2.20 -11.38
N SER A 239 -2.55 -2.17 -10.14
CA SER A 239 -1.26 -2.74 -9.74
C SER A 239 -1.18 -4.23 -10.06
N ARG A 240 -0.09 -4.65 -10.70
CA ARG A 240 0.15 -6.05 -11.08
C ARG A 240 0.29 -6.95 -9.87
N PHE A 241 0.87 -6.44 -8.80
CA PHE A 241 1.02 -7.19 -7.56
C PHE A 241 1.29 -6.27 -6.36
N GLU A 242 0.70 -6.59 -5.23
CA GLU A 242 0.85 -5.89 -3.95
C GLU A 242 0.94 -6.88 -2.79
N GLY A 243 1.39 -6.39 -1.64
CA GLY A 243 1.31 -7.14 -0.38
C GLY A 243 -0.10 -7.12 0.23
N PHE A 244 -0.85 -6.00 0.05
CA PHE A 244 -2.23 -5.89 0.51
C PHE A 244 -3.07 -4.94 -0.38
N GLY A 245 -3.00 -3.63 -0.21
CA GLY A 245 -3.82 -2.69 -0.98
C GLY A 245 -4.49 -1.62 -0.12
N ILE A 246 -3.76 -1.03 0.84
CA ILE A 246 -4.28 0.04 1.71
C ILE A 246 -5.01 1.15 0.92
N PRO A 247 -4.53 1.63 -0.26
CA PRO A 247 -5.24 2.64 -1.03
C PRO A 247 -6.66 2.24 -1.46
N ILE A 248 -6.94 0.95 -1.61
CA ILE A 248 -8.30 0.45 -1.88
C ILE A 248 -9.19 0.68 -0.66
N ILE A 249 -8.68 0.38 0.54
CA ILE A 249 -9.41 0.58 1.80
C ILE A 249 -9.65 2.08 2.05
N GLU A 250 -8.67 2.94 1.76
CA GLU A 250 -8.78 4.40 1.82
C GLU A 250 -9.88 4.91 0.89
N ALA A 251 -9.93 4.41 -0.36
CA ALA A 251 -10.96 4.74 -1.34
C ALA A 251 -12.36 4.33 -0.86
N MET A 252 -12.50 3.10 -0.38
CA MET A 252 -13.78 2.59 0.11
C MET A 252 -14.28 3.38 1.34
N HIS A 253 -13.40 3.70 2.29
CA HIS A 253 -13.74 4.60 3.43
C HIS A 253 -14.15 6.00 2.97
N SER A 254 -13.57 6.46 1.87
CA SER A 254 -13.92 7.75 1.25
C SER A 254 -15.17 7.69 0.36
N GLN A 255 -15.92 6.59 0.39
CA GLN A 255 -17.13 6.35 -0.40
C GLN A 255 -16.90 6.33 -1.91
N LEU A 256 -15.74 5.80 -2.34
CA LEU A 256 -15.41 5.64 -3.76
C LEU A 256 -15.62 4.19 -4.21
N PRO A 257 -16.28 3.96 -5.35
CA PRO A 257 -16.24 2.67 -6.02
C PRO A 257 -14.83 2.38 -6.54
N VAL A 258 -14.44 1.11 -6.48
CA VAL A 258 -13.07 0.67 -6.75
C VAL A 258 -13.02 -0.24 -7.98
N ILE A 259 -12.07 0.04 -8.88
CA ILE A 259 -11.62 -0.90 -9.90
C ILE A 259 -10.17 -1.27 -9.58
N ALA A 260 -9.86 -2.55 -9.47
CA ALA A 260 -8.50 -3.01 -9.19
C ALA A 260 -8.09 -4.12 -10.18
N ALA A 261 -6.80 -4.43 -10.22
CA ALA A 261 -6.33 -5.57 -10.99
C ALA A 261 -6.64 -6.88 -10.24
N THR A 262 -6.89 -7.96 -11.00
CA THR A 262 -7.00 -9.32 -10.47
C THR A 262 -5.65 -9.99 -10.28
N GLY A 263 -5.63 -11.15 -9.62
CA GLY A 263 -4.46 -12.04 -9.55
C GLY A 263 -3.47 -11.76 -8.41
N SER A 264 -3.83 -10.89 -7.44
CA SER A 264 -3.01 -10.62 -6.26
C SER A 264 -3.85 -10.56 -4.97
N CYS A 265 -3.40 -9.80 -3.97
CA CYS A 265 -4.15 -9.56 -2.73
C CYS A 265 -5.22 -8.46 -2.85
N LEU A 266 -5.37 -7.82 -4.01
CA LEU A 266 -6.26 -6.67 -4.16
C LEU A 266 -7.75 -7.05 -3.98
N GLU A 267 -8.10 -8.31 -4.33
CA GLU A 267 -9.43 -8.87 -4.07
C GLU A 267 -9.70 -9.04 -2.57
N GLU A 268 -8.65 -9.30 -1.78
CA GLU A 268 -8.74 -9.36 -0.32
C GLU A 268 -8.94 -7.97 0.31
N ALA A 269 -8.42 -6.92 -0.33
CA ALA A 269 -8.61 -5.54 0.14
C ALA A 269 -9.95 -4.95 -0.31
N GLY A 270 -10.37 -5.17 -1.56
CA GLY A 270 -11.54 -4.55 -2.16
C GLY A 270 -12.85 -5.35 -2.03
N GLY A 271 -12.77 -6.64 -1.66
CA GLY A 271 -13.95 -7.52 -1.54
C GLY A 271 -14.61 -7.85 -2.87
N LYS A 272 -15.62 -8.70 -2.82
CA LYS A 272 -16.27 -9.28 -3.99
C LYS A 272 -17.10 -8.31 -4.85
N ASP A 273 -17.47 -7.16 -4.30
CA ASP A 273 -18.35 -6.18 -4.95
C ASP A 273 -17.59 -5.00 -5.58
N SER A 274 -16.25 -4.96 -5.46
CA SER A 274 -15.39 -4.14 -6.31
C SER A 274 -15.28 -4.76 -7.71
N LEU A 275 -14.88 -3.97 -8.71
CA LEU A 275 -14.63 -4.50 -10.05
C LEU A 275 -13.16 -4.88 -10.20
N TYR A 276 -12.92 -6.01 -10.88
CA TYR A 276 -11.56 -6.52 -11.09
C TYR A 276 -11.33 -6.78 -12.57
N VAL A 277 -10.16 -6.36 -13.05
CA VAL A 277 -9.75 -6.47 -14.44
C VAL A 277 -8.38 -7.12 -14.55
N ASP A 278 -8.12 -7.80 -15.64
CA ASP A 278 -6.77 -8.30 -15.93
C ASP A 278 -5.81 -7.10 -16.07
N PRO A 279 -4.60 -7.13 -15.47
CA PRO A 279 -3.66 -6.02 -15.53
C PRO A 279 -3.12 -5.70 -16.93
N ASP A 280 -3.43 -6.50 -17.94
CA ASP A 280 -3.08 -6.28 -19.35
C ASP A 280 -4.28 -5.99 -20.24
N ASP A 281 -5.51 -5.96 -19.69
CA ASP A 281 -6.76 -5.73 -20.43
C ASP A 281 -7.20 -4.27 -20.38
N VAL A 282 -6.78 -3.50 -21.41
CA VAL A 282 -7.14 -2.08 -21.56
C VAL A 282 -8.65 -1.90 -21.82
N SER A 283 -9.25 -2.77 -22.63
CA SER A 283 -10.67 -2.73 -22.94
C SER A 283 -11.53 -2.99 -21.69
N GLY A 284 -11.20 -4.05 -20.96
CA GLY A 284 -11.87 -4.38 -19.69
C GLY A 284 -11.75 -3.26 -18.66
N MET A 285 -10.61 -2.54 -18.61
CA MET A 285 -10.45 -1.37 -17.74
C MET A 285 -11.39 -0.24 -18.17
N ALA A 286 -11.48 0.07 -19.47
CA ALA A 286 -12.38 1.09 -20.00
C ALA A 286 -13.87 0.72 -19.79
N GLU A 287 -14.23 -0.53 -20.02
CA GLU A 287 -15.60 -1.04 -19.77
C GLU A 287 -15.99 -0.93 -18.29
N ALA A 288 -15.08 -1.30 -17.37
CA ALA A 288 -15.29 -1.16 -15.94
C ALA A 288 -15.45 0.31 -15.50
N MET A 289 -14.64 1.22 -16.08
CA MET A 289 -14.76 2.66 -15.83
C MET A 289 -16.12 3.19 -16.36
N ASN A 290 -16.49 2.90 -17.61
CA ASN A 290 -17.75 3.34 -18.20
C ASN A 290 -18.95 2.84 -17.38
N ARG A 291 -18.96 1.58 -16.96
CA ARG A 291 -20.03 1.00 -16.13
C ARG A 291 -20.29 1.80 -14.85
N ILE A 292 -19.23 2.29 -14.19
CA ILE A 292 -19.37 3.10 -12.98
C ILE A 292 -19.74 4.55 -13.32
N LEU A 293 -19.22 5.10 -14.42
CA LEU A 293 -19.46 6.49 -14.85
C LEU A 293 -20.91 6.71 -15.31
N GLU A 294 -21.51 5.74 -16.01
CA GLU A 294 -22.81 5.82 -16.64
C GLU A 294 -23.95 5.38 -15.75
N ASP A 295 -23.72 4.47 -14.78
CA ASP A 295 -24.77 3.90 -13.93
C ASP A 295 -24.60 4.30 -12.45
N PRO A 296 -25.37 5.30 -11.98
CA PRO A 296 -25.38 5.69 -10.58
C PRO A 296 -25.79 4.55 -9.62
N ALA A 297 -26.68 3.64 -10.05
CA ALA A 297 -27.13 2.53 -9.20
C ALA A 297 -26.01 1.51 -8.96
N VAL A 298 -25.18 1.24 -9.97
CA VAL A 298 -23.96 0.41 -9.82
C VAL A 298 -23.04 1.06 -8.79
N ARG A 299 -22.81 2.37 -8.90
CA ARG A 299 -21.93 3.12 -7.99
C ARG A 299 -22.43 3.07 -6.55
N GLU A 300 -23.71 3.35 -6.33
CA GLU A 300 -24.33 3.29 -5.00
C GLU A 300 -24.26 1.89 -4.38
N LYS A 301 -24.52 0.86 -5.18
CA LYS A 301 -24.40 -0.54 -4.75
C LYS A 301 -22.98 -0.88 -4.33
N MET A 302 -21.97 -0.48 -5.12
CA MET A 302 -20.56 -0.73 -4.80
C MET A 302 -20.16 -0.04 -3.49
N ILE A 303 -20.59 1.20 -3.27
CA ILE A 303 -20.32 1.96 -2.04
C ILE A 303 -21.00 1.27 -0.84
N ALA A 304 -22.27 0.91 -0.95
CA ALA A 304 -22.99 0.24 0.13
C ALA A 304 -22.34 -1.09 0.52
N SER A 305 -22.02 -1.92 -0.45
CA SER A 305 -21.34 -3.21 -0.23
C SER A 305 -19.93 -3.01 0.35
N GLY A 306 -19.22 -1.99 -0.12
CA GLY A 306 -17.90 -1.62 0.39
C GLY A 306 -17.93 -1.25 1.87
N ASN A 307 -18.91 -0.46 2.30
CA ASN A 307 -19.09 -0.08 3.71
C ASN A 307 -19.32 -1.30 4.62
N ILE A 308 -20.05 -2.32 4.14
CA ILE A 308 -20.24 -3.57 4.87
C ILE A 308 -18.92 -4.34 4.94
N TYR A 309 -18.20 -4.42 3.82
CA TYR A 309 -16.96 -5.17 3.74
C TYR A 309 -15.86 -4.60 4.61
N LEU A 310 -15.78 -3.25 4.74
CA LEU A 310 -14.81 -2.54 5.55
C LEU A 310 -14.85 -2.91 7.04
N GLN A 311 -15.99 -3.42 7.54
CA GLN A 311 -16.13 -3.81 8.96
C GLN A 311 -15.10 -4.89 9.37
N ARG A 312 -14.66 -5.73 8.43
CA ARG A 312 -13.63 -6.76 8.70
C ARG A 312 -12.23 -6.20 8.99
N PHE A 313 -11.96 -4.94 8.65
CA PHE A 313 -10.69 -4.26 8.87
C PHE A 313 -10.74 -3.30 10.06
N GLN A 314 -11.87 -3.20 10.74
CA GLN A 314 -11.98 -2.42 11.96
C GLN A 314 -11.30 -3.16 13.10
N GLU A 315 -10.54 -2.44 13.90
CA GLU A 315 -9.96 -2.97 15.12
C GLU A 315 -11.10 -3.35 16.07
N ASN A 316 -11.27 -4.65 16.35
CA ASN A 316 -12.02 -5.09 17.51
C ASN A 316 -11.13 -4.83 18.72
N ILE A 317 -11.23 -3.60 19.30
CA ILE A 317 -10.59 -3.24 20.56
C ILE A 317 -11.38 -3.85 21.72
#